data_5370ee582c43536ca5f0dadb14146a22
#
_entry.id   5370ee582c43536ca5f0dadb14146a22
#
_cell.length_a   1.000
_cell.length_b   1.000
_cell.length_c   1.000
_cell.angle_alpha   90.00
_cell.angle_beta   90.00
_cell.angle_gamma   90.00
#
_symmetry.space_group_name_H-M   'P 1'
#
loop_
_entity.id
_entity.type
_entity.pdbx_description
1 polymer ?
#
loop_
_entity_poly.entity_id
_entity_poly.type
_entity_poly.pdbx_seq_one_letter_code
_entity_poly.pdbx_strand_id
1 'polypeptide(L)'
;VPEHPNHDLGSDERPVAHFLHVGKTGGTAIKVAIRGVAERTRFAVELHRHAVRVRDLPEEEPFFFAVRDPVARFVSGFSSRQRQGRPAHNSPWRPEEAVAFGRFGNPEELALALGARTGGRYEEAVHAMHAIEHVNQSYWYWFEDPEHLIASSDRILWIGRQESLDADLPGLAEVLGLAELVPPDSPDLAHRAPAGGNGSLSEEAEAHIRRWYQPDYEFLALCEELRARLQARAAGAGAGVTRD
;
A
#
# COMPACT_ATOMS: atom_id res chain seq x y z
N VAL A 1 46.92 -21.82 14.42
CA VAL A 1 45.56 -21.55 13.95
C VAL A 1 45.33 -20.06 14.12
N PRO A 2 45.16 -19.25 13.07
CA PRO A 2 44.87 -17.84 13.20
C PRO A 2 43.41 -17.71 13.64
N GLU A 3 43.18 -16.98 14.74
CA GLU A 3 41.89 -16.56 15.22
C GLU A 3 41.27 -15.64 14.17
N HIS A 4 40.10 -16.01 13.67
CA HIS A 4 39.27 -15.10 12.87
C HIS A 4 38.78 -13.94 13.79
N PRO A 5 38.92 -12.69 13.37
CA PRO A 5 38.34 -11.58 14.11
C PRO A 5 36.82 -11.75 14.07
N ASN A 6 36.26 -11.84 15.25
CA ASN A 6 34.83 -11.76 15.49
C ASN A 6 34.39 -10.39 14.98
N HIS A 7 33.74 -10.31 13.81
CA HIS A 7 33.02 -9.13 13.41
C HIS A 7 31.85 -9.00 14.38
N ASP A 8 32.06 -8.18 15.38
CA ASP A 8 31.00 -7.60 16.19
C ASP A 8 30.09 -6.83 15.20
N LEU A 9 28.99 -7.45 14.80
CA LEU A 9 27.91 -6.80 14.08
C LEU A 9 27.27 -5.88 15.11
N GLY A 10 27.85 -4.67 15.27
CA GLY A 10 27.29 -3.64 16.12
C GLY A 10 25.81 -3.52 15.86
N SER A 11 24.99 -3.67 16.87
CA SER A 11 23.56 -3.47 16.81
C SER A 11 23.32 -2.07 16.20
N ASP A 12 22.50 -2.00 15.16
CA ASP A 12 22.09 -0.72 14.58
C ASP A 12 21.40 0.09 15.68
N GLU A 13 22.07 1.15 16.17
CA GLU A 13 21.58 1.95 17.29
C GLU A 13 20.46 2.92 16.87
N ARG A 14 20.15 2.98 15.57
CA ARG A 14 19.07 3.84 15.07
C ARG A 14 17.71 3.37 15.57
N PRO A 15 16.76 4.27 15.89
CA PRO A 15 15.40 3.88 16.19
C PRO A 15 14.78 3.15 15.01
N VAL A 16 13.93 2.15 15.27
CA VAL A 16 13.26 1.38 14.23
C VAL A 16 12.05 2.15 13.70
N ALA A 17 11.81 2.07 12.40
CA ALA A 17 10.56 2.51 11.78
C ALA A 17 10.06 1.46 10.79
N HIS A 18 8.75 1.28 10.71
CA HIS A 18 8.14 0.21 9.92
C HIS A 18 7.48 0.75 8.66
N PHE A 19 7.83 0.21 7.49
CA PHE A 19 7.03 0.39 6.29
C PHE A 19 5.95 -0.69 6.23
N LEU A 20 4.71 -0.31 6.52
CA LEU A 20 3.55 -1.20 6.40
C LEU A 20 3.14 -1.31 4.93
N HIS A 21 3.35 -2.49 4.35
CA HIS A 21 3.11 -2.68 2.92
C HIS A 21 1.66 -3.04 2.62
N VAL A 22 0.80 -2.05 2.49
CA VAL A 22 -0.57 -2.23 1.99
C VAL A 22 -0.55 -2.69 0.53
N GLY A 23 -1.35 -3.69 0.18
CA GLY A 23 -1.36 -4.27 -1.16
C GLY A 23 -1.83 -3.28 -2.23
N LYS A 24 -1.11 -3.19 -3.34
CA LYS A 24 -1.46 -2.42 -4.56
C LYS A 24 -1.46 -0.89 -4.41
N THR A 25 -0.70 -0.36 -3.45
CA THR A 25 -0.54 1.07 -3.16
C THR A 25 0.84 1.64 -3.55
N GLY A 26 1.57 0.99 -4.45
CA GLY A 26 2.90 1.44 -4.88
C GLY A 26 4.05 1.00 -3.94
N GLY A 27 3.76 0.17 -2.94
CA GLY A 27 4.73 -0.21 -1.91
C GLY A 27 6.00 -0.88 -2.42
N THR A 28 5.99 -1.53 -3.58
CA THR A 28 7.23 -2.10 -4.15
C THR A 28 8.18 -1.00 -4.61
N ALA A 29 7.70 0.06 -5.26
CA ALA A 29 8.52 1.20 -5.67
C ALA A 29 9.13 1.88 -4.44
N ILE A 30 8.35 2.11 -3.39
CA ILE A 30 8.82 2.67 -2.11
C ILE A 30 9.92 1.79 -1.50
N LYS A 31 9.72 0.48 -1.45
CA LYS A 31 10.72 -0.45 -0.91
C LYS A 31 12.03 -0.43 -1.70
N VAL A 32 11.95 -0.37 -3.02
CA VAL A 32 13.16 -0.30 -3.87
C VAL A 32 13.90 1.00 -3.60
N ALA A 33 13.19 2.14 -3.54
CA ALA A 33 13.78 3.43 -3.24
C ALA A 33 14.47 3.43 -1.87
N ILE A 34 13.82 2.93 -0.81
CA ILE A 34 14.39 2.89 0.54
C ILE A 34 15.61 1.96 0.61
N ARG A 35 15.56 0.77 -0.01
CA ARG A 35 16.71 -0.15 -0.01
C ARG A 35 17.97 0.47 -0.59
N GLY A 36 17.85 1.32 -1.60
CA GLY A 36 18.99 2.02 -2.21
C GLY A 36 19.67 3.04 -1.29
N VAL A 37 19.04 3.41 -0.17
CA VAL A 37 19.49 4.46 0.74
C VAL A 37 19.43 4.05 2.22
N ALA A 38 19.16 2.80 2.52
CA ALA A 38 18.88 2.29 3.87
C ALA A 38 19.92 2.69 4.94
N GLU A 39 21.22 2.68 4.58
CA GLU A 39 22.31 3.04 5.47
C GLU A 39 22.34 4.55 5.84
N ARG A 40 21.65 5.38 5.06
CA ARG A 40 21.63 6.84 5.21
C ARG A 40 20.41 7.37 5.93
N THR A 41 19.41 6.49 6.19
CA THR A 41 18.19 6.89 6.89
C THR A 41 18.44 7.07 8.38
N ARG A 42 17.71 8.02 9.02
CA ARG A 42 17.78 8.20 10.47
C ARG A 42 17.11 7.08 11.28
N PHE A 43 16.43 6.16 10.62
CA PHE A 43 15.80 4.99 11.21
C PHE A 43 16.40 3.70 10.65
N ALA A 44 16.44 2.63 11.42
CA ALA A 44 16.52 1.29 10.90
C ALA A 44 15.14 0.91 10.32
N VAL A 45 14.99 0.98 8.97
CA VAL A 45 13.67 0.80 8.34
C VAL A 45 13.37 -0.66 8.09
N GLU A 46 12.36 -1.20 8.76
CA GLU A 46 11.82 -2.53 8.50
C GLU A 46 10.78 -2.50 7.38
N LEU A 47 11.03 -3.25 6.30
CA LEU A 47 10.20 -3.30 5.09
C LEU A 47 9.30 -4.55 5.10
N HIS A 48 8.09 -4.43 5.64
CA HIS A 48 7.19 -5.55 5.84
C HIS A 48 6.59 -6.12 4.56
N ARG A 49 6.08 -7.36 4.64
CA ARG A 49 5.24 -7.98 3.62
C ARG A 49 3.77 -7.62 3.85
N HIS A 50 2.91 -7.93 2.88
CA HIS A 50 1.47 -7.62 2.92
C HIS A 50 0.69 -8.23 4.09
N ALA A 51 1.21 -9.27 4.73
CA ALA A 51 0.51 -9.95 5.82
C ALA A 51 0.62 -9.22 7.17
N VAL A 52 1.61 -8.33 7.33
CA VAL A 52 1.85 -7.61 8.59
C VAL A 52 0.82 -6.49 8.73
N ARG A 53 0.22 -6.39 9.91
CA ARG A 53 -0.83 -5.41 10.28
C ARG A 53 -0.28 -4.46 11.32
N VAL A 54 -0.96 -3.32 11.55
CA VAL A 54 -0.55 -2.36 12.59
C VAL A 54 -0.43 -3.01 13.97
N ARG A 55 -1.36 -3.89 14.33
CA ARG A 55 -1.34 -4.62 15.61
C ARG A 55 -0.16 -5.58 15.80
N ASP A 56 0.50 -5.98 14.69
CA ASP A 56 1.65 -6.88 14.75
C ASP A 56 2.96 -6.10 14.97
N LEU A 57 2.92 -4.75 14.93
CA LEU A 57 4.05 -3.87 15.17
C LEU A 57 4.20 -3.58 16.66
N PRO A 58 5.45 -3.42 17.16
CA PRO A 58 5.67 -2.96 18.55
C PRO A 58 4.93 -1.63 18.82
N GLU A 59 4.30 -1.50 19.99
CA GLU A 59 3.41 -0.37 20.33
C GLU A 59 4.10 0.98 20.31
N GLU A 60 5.41 1.03 20.63
CA GLU A 60 6.18 2.28 20.71
C GLU A 60 6.88 2.64 19.39
N GLU A 61 6.90 1.73 18.42
CA GLU A 61 7.64 1.96 17.19
C GLU A 61 6.78 2.64 16.11
N PRO A 62 7.33 3.66 15.43
CA PRO A 62 6.61 4.40 14.42
C PRO A 62 6.51 3.62 13.10
N PHE A 63 5.50 3.95 12.32
CA PHE A 63 5.29 3.34 11.02
C PHE A 63 4.81 4.34 9.96
N PHE A 64 4.92 3.95 8.71
CA PHE A 64 4.43 4.71 7.57
C PHE A 64 3.91 3.77 6.48
N PHE A 65 3.04 4.29 5.63
CA PHE A 65 2.40 3.51 4.58
C PHE A 65 1.93 4.39 3.43
N ALA A 66 1.46 3.74 2.35
CA ALA A 66 0.82 4.44 1.24
C ALA A 66 -0.59 3.90 1.00
N VAL A 67 -1.46 4.76 0.49
CA VAL A 67 -2.84 4.46 0.10
C VAL A 67 -3.04 4.67 -1.40
N ARG A 68 -4.19 4.23 -1.91
CA ARG A 68 -4.62 4.38 -3.29
C ARG A 68 -6.15 4.43 -3.33
N ASP A 69 -6.72 5.08 -4.35
CA ASP A 69 -8.16 5.01 -4.61
C ASP A 69 -8.63 3.54 -4.71
N PRO A 70 -9.72 3.14 -4.02
CA PRO A 70 -10.18 1.76 -3.96
C PRO A 70 -10.56 1.17 -5.32
N VAL A 71 -11.12 1.97 -6.25
CA VAL A 71 -11.41 1.52 -7.62
C VAL A 71 -10.10 1.24 -8.37
N ALA A 72 -9.16 2.15 -8.32
CA ALA A 72 -7.85 1.96 -8.95
C ALA A 72 -7.07 0.78 -8.32
N ARG A 73 -7.22 0.57 -7.02
CA ARG A 73 -6.64 -0.55 -6.28
C ARG A 73 -7.28 -1.87 -6.71
N PHE A 74 -8.62 -1.93 -6.84
CA PHE A 74 -9.38 -3.08 -7.37
C PHE A 74 -8.89 -3.48 -8.76
N VAL A 75 -8.86 -2.55 -9.72
CA VAL A 75 -8.41 -2.82 -11.10
C VAL A 75 -6.96 -3.34 -11.11
N SER A 76 -6.09 -2.72 -10.30
CA SER A 76 -4.69 -3.15 -10.17
C SER A 76 -4.56 -4.55 -9.56
N GLY A 77 -5.35 -4.86 -8.53
CA GLY A 77 -5.39 -6.16 -7.86
C GLY A 77 -5.85 -7.26 -8.81
N PHE A 78 -7.01 -7.07 -9.44
CA PHE A 78 -7.58 -7.98 -10.42
C PHE A 78 -6.58 -8.29 -11.54
N SER A 79 -6.09 -7.24 -12.22
CA SER A 79 -5.19 -7.40 -13.36
C SER A 79 -3.85 -8.06 -12.99
N SER A 80 -3.32 -7.76 -11.81
CA SER A 80 -2.10 -8.39 -11.31
C SER A 80 -2.32 -9.89 -11.05
N ARG A 81 -3.43 -10.27 -10.41
CA ARG A 81 -3.75 -11.67 -10.14
C ARG A 81 -4.11 -12.42 -11.41
N GLN A 82 -4.85 -11.79 -12.34
CA GLN A 82 -5.16 -12.39 -13.64
C GLN A 82 -3.89 -12.81 -14.38
N ARG A 83 -2.83 -12.00 -14.35
CA ARG A 83 -1.53 -12.33 -14.92
C ARG A 83 -0.68 -13.24 -14.01
N GLN A 84 -1.21 -13.73 -12.90
CA GLN A 84 -0.46 -14.56 -11.95
C GLN A 84 0.82 -13.87 -11.43
N GLY A 85 0.77 -12.54 -11.28
CA GLY A 85 1.90 -11.72 -10.83
C GLY A 85 2.95 -11.41 -11.89
N ARG A 86 2.83 -11.94 -13.11
CA ARG A 86 3.81 -11.72 -14.19
C ARG A 86 3.80 -10.25 -14.66
N PRO A 87 4.94 -9.72 -15.17
CA PRO A 87 6.24 -10.37 -15.36
C PRO A 87 7.08 -10.47 -14.07
N ALA A 88 6.78 -9.67 -13.03
CA ALA A 88 7.65 -9.53 -11.84
C ALA A 88 7.73 -10.80 -10.98
N HIS A 89 6.66 -11.58 -10.94
CA HIS A 89 6.55 -12.81 -10.13
C HIS A 89 5.87 -13.91 -10.93
N ASN A 90 6.00 -15.15 -10.45
CA ASN A 90 5.19 -16.27 -10.90
C ASN A 90 4.42 -16.79 -9.68
N SER A 91 3.16 -16.39 -9.57
CA SER A 91 2.26 -16.76 -8.48
C SER A 91 0.99 -17.38 -9.07
N PRO A 92 0.97 -18.71 -9.25
CA PRO A 92 -0.19 -19.42 -9.80
C PRO A 92 -1.47 -19.12 -9.04
N TRP A 93 -2.61 -19.22 -9.72
CA TRP A 93 -3.91 -19.07 -9.08
C TRP A 93 -4.16 -20.16 -8.04
N ARG A 94 -4.80 -19.79 -6.96
CA ARG A 94 -5.46 -20.74 -6.07
C ARG A 94 -6.69 -21.31 -6.76
N PRO A 95 -7.21 -22.47 -6.36
CA PRO A 95 -8.40 -23.07 -6.99
C PRO A 95 -9.59 -22.10 -7.08
N GLU A 96 -9.84 -21.32 -6.02
CA GLU A 96 -10.93 -20.36 -5.95
C GLU A 96 -10.72 -19.19 -6.92
N GLU A 97 -9.48 -18.72 -7.09
CA GLU A 97 -9.13 -17.71 -8.08
C GLU A 97 -9.31 -18.23 -9.51
N ALA A 98 -8.94 -19.49 -9.77
CA ALA A 98 -9.16 -20.09 -11.08
C ALA A 98 -10.65 -20.14 -11.46
N VAL A 99 -11.52 -20.43 -10.50
CA VAL A 99 -12.98 -20.36 -10.70
C VAL A 99 -13.41 -18.93 -11.00
N ALA A 100 -12.95 -17.95 -10.22
CA ALA A 100 -13.29 -16.54 -10.40
C ALA A 100 -12.85 -16.02 -11.78
N PHE A 101 -11.60 -16.27 -12.20
CA PHE A 101 -11.08 -15.88 -13.52
C PHE A 101 -11.70 -16.69 -14.69
N GLY A 102 -12.23 -17.85 -14.43
CA GLY A 102 -13.05 -18.59 -15.40
C GLY A 102 -14.44 -17.98 -15.64
N ARG A 103 -14.92 -17.16 -14.71
CA ARG A 103 -16.23 -16.48 -14.76
C ARG A 103 -16.14 -15.02 -15.23
N PHE A 104 -15.02 -14.34 -14.91
CA PHE A 104 -14.82 -12.92 -15.16
C PHE A 104 -13.49 -12.72 -15.87
N GLY A 105 -13.55 -12.38 -17.16
CA GLY A 105 -12.37 -12.19 -18.01
C GLY A 105 -11.66 -10.84 -17.82
N ASN A 106 -12.34 -9.86 -17.20
CA ASN A 106 -11.81 -8.54 -16.95
C ASN A 106 -12.48 -7.87 -15.73
N PRO A 107 -11.92 -6.79 -15.17
CA PRO A 107 -12.46 -6.13 -14.00
C PRO A 107 -13.83 -5.48 -14.24
N GLU A 108 -14.11 -5.04 -15.47
CA GLU A 108 -15.39 -4.45 -15.86
C GLU A 108 -16.54 -5.46 -15.69
N GLU A 109 -16.37 -6.69 -16.22
CA GLU A 109 -17.39 -7.75 -16.10
C GLU A 109 -17.69 -8.08 -14.64
N LEU A 110 -16.67 -8.17 -13.79
CA LEU A 110 -16.85 -8.42 -12.35
C LEU A 110 -17.61 -7.27 -11.68
N ALA A 111 -17.21 -6.04 -11.97
CA ALA A 111 -17.80 -4.85 -11.39
C ALA A 111 -19.27 -4.68 -11.79
N LEU A 112 -19.63 -4.89 -13.08
CA LEU A 112 -21.01 -4.83 -13.55
C LEU A 112 -21.88 -5.93 -12.91
N ALA A 113 -21.34 -7.14 -12.73
CA ALA A 113 -22.06 -8.23 -12.10
C ALA A 113 -22.48 -7.94 -10.64
N LEU A 114 -21.74 -7.10 -9.92
CA LEU A 114 -22.10 -6.63 -8.57
C LEU A 114 -23.34 -5.71 -8.57
N GLY A 115 -23.70 -5.14 -9.71
CA GLY A 115 -24.87 -4.26 -9.84
C GLY A 115 -26.20 -4.95 -9.70
N ALA A 116 -26.31 -6.23 -10.06
CA ALA A 116 -27.55 -7.00 -10.01
C ALA A 116 -28.12 -7.17 -8.59
N ARG A 117 -27.26 -7.14 -7.55
CA ARG A 117 -27.58 -7.28 -6.11
C ARG A 117 -28.25 -8.58 -5.68
N THR A 118 -28.73 -9.39 -6.61
CA THR A 118 -29.37 -10.70 -6.37
C THR A 118 -29.18 -11.58 -7.60
N GLY A 119 -29.34 -12.89 -7.42
CA GLY A 119 -29.27 -13.90 -8.49
C GLY A 119 -27.86 -14.45 -8.72
N GLY A 120 -27.81 -15.54 -9.49
CA GLY A 120 -26.58 -16.34 -9.61
C GLY A 120 -25.36 -15.57 -10.10
N ARG A 121 -25.52 -14.59 -11.02
CA ARG A 121 -24.39 -13.79 -11.51
C ARG A 121 -23.83 -12.85 -10.42
N TYR A 122 -24.70 -12.30 -9.57
CA TYR A 122 -24.28 -11.52 -8.40
C TYR A 122 -23.54 -12.39 -7.38
N GLU A 123 -24.06 -13.58 -7.08
CA GLU A 123 -23.43 -14.52 -6.14
C GLU A 123 -22.05 -14.97 -6.63
N GLU A 124 -21.91 -15.24 -7.94
CA GLU A 124 -20.60 -15.50 -8.56
C GLU A 124 -19.63 -14.30 -8.40
N ALA A 125 -20.13 -13.08 -8.57
CA ALA A 125 -19.31 -11.87 -8.41
C ALA A 125 -18.88 -11.68 -6.95
N VAL A 126 -19.77 -11.83 -5.98
CA VAL A 126 -19.43 -11.79 -4.55
C VAL A 126 -18.39 -12.85 -4.21
N HIS A 127 -18.55 -14.08 -4.72
CA HIS A 127 -17.55 -15.13 -4.53
C HIS A 127 -16.19 -14.72 -5.11
N ALA A 128 -16.15 -14.15 -6.32
CA ALA A 128 -14.92 -13.70 -6.96
C ALA A 128 -14.24 -12.57 -6.18
N MET A 129 -15.01 -11.60 -5.65
CA MET A 129 -14.48 -10.52 -4.79
C MET A 129 -13.80 -11.06 -3.53
N HIS A 130 -14.29 -12.16 -2.97
CA HIS A 130 -13.68 -12.81 -1.80
C HIS A 130 -12.54 -13.77 -2.16
N ALA A 131 -12.54 -14.33 -3.37
CA ALA A 131 -11.55 -15.32 -3.80
C ALA A 131 -10.26 -14.69 -4.31
N ILE A 132 -10.35 -13.58 -5.07
CA ILE A 132 -9.20 -12.97 -5.75
C ILE A 132 -8.34 -12.21 -4.73
N GLU A 133 -7.08 -12.65 -4.59
CA GLU A 133 -6.09 -11.98 -3.74
C GLU A 133 -5.89 -10.52 -4.17
N HIS A 134 -5.63 -9.63 -3.23
CA HIS A 134 -5.58 -8.16 -3.38
C HIS A 134 -6.93 -7.49 -3.66
N VAL A 135 -7.92 -8.20 -4.20
CA VAL A 135 -9.30 -7.72 -4.34
C VAL A 135 -10.07 -7.94 -3.03
N ASN A 136 -9.83 -9.08 -2.39
CA ASN A 136 -10.52 -9.51 -1.17
C ASN A 136 -10.11 -8.79 0.13
N GLN A 137 -9.20 -7.82 0.05
CA GLN A 137 -8.66 -7.12 1.22
C GLN A 137 -9.14 -5.67 1.25
N SER A 138 -9.96 -5.32 2.24
CA SER A 138 -10.22 -3.93 2.63
C SER A 138 -8.99 -3.32 3.29
N TYR A 139 -8.88 -2.00 3.38
CA TYR A 139 -7.85 -1.32 4.18
C TYR A 139 -7.93 -1.72 5.65
N TRP A 140 -9.11 -1.97 6.18
CA TRP A 140 -9.32 -2.41 7.56
C TRP A 140 -8.67 -3.76 7.87
N TYR A 141 -8.29 -4.54 6.87
CA TYR A 141 -7.44 -5.72 7.07
C TYR A 141 -6.11 -5.37 7.75
N TRP A 142 -5.51 -4.22 7.43
CA TRP A 142 -4.23 -3.78 8.01
C TRP A 142 -4.38 -2.92 9.25
N PHE A 143 -5.49 -2.21 9.40
CA PHE A 143 -5.70 -1.18 10.42
C PHE A 143 -6.81 -1.52 11.42
N GLU A 144 -7.49 -2.64 11.24
CA GLU A 144 -8.58 -3.19 12.04
C GLU A 144 -9.87 -2.37 11.97
N ASP A 145 -9.90 -1.18 12.57
CA ASP A 145 -11.06 -0.29 12.65
C ASP A 145 -10.62 1.18 12.81
N PRO A 146 -11.56 2.14 12.74
CA PRO A 146 -11.27 3.58 12.92
C PRO A 146 -10.64 3.92 14.27
N GLU A 147 -11.09 3.28 15.35
CA GLU A 147 -10.61 3.54 16.70
C GLU A 147 -9.14 3.15 16.83
N HIS A 148 -8.75 2.00 16.28
CA HIS A 148 -7.37 1.52 16.29
C HIS A 148 -6.46 2.41 15.43
N LEU A 149 -6.91 2.84 14.24
CA LEU A 149 -6.17 3.78 13.40
C LEU A 149 -5.93 5.12 14.12
N ILE A 150 -6.95 5.67 14.76
CA ILE A 150 -6.87 6.94 15.49
C ILE A 150 -5.94 6.79 16.71
N ALA A 151 -6.07 5.72 17.48
CA ALA A 151 -5.19 5.43 18.63
C ALA A 151 -3.72 5.30 18.21
N SER A 152 -3.45 4.78 17.01
CA SER A 152 -2.10 4.63 16.46
C SER A 152 -1.58 5.90 15.76
N SER A 153 -2.35 6.97 15.68
CA SER A 153 -2.07 8.13 14.82
C SER A 153 -0.77 8.87 15.16
N ASP A 154 -0.37 8.90 16.45
CA ASP A 154 0.87 9.55 16.87
C ASP A 154 2.13 8.80 16.44
N ARG A 155 2.00 7.52 16.12
CA ARG A 155 3.06 6.66 15.59
C ARG A 155 3.21 6.77 14.07
N ILE A 156 2.24 7.37 13.36
CA ILE A 156 2.28 7.50 11.92
C ILE A 156 3.27 8.61 11.54
N LEU A 157 4.32 8.24 10.81
CA LEU A 157 5.33 9.17 10.32
C LEU A 157 4.93 9.81 8.99
N TRP A 158 4.29 9.04 8.11
CA TRP A 158 3.93 9.50 6.77
C TRP A 158 2.83 8.61 6.18
N ILE A 159 1.95 9.24 5.39
CA ILE A 159 0.94 8.58 4.58
C ILE A 159 1.08 9.11 3.15
N GLY A 160 1.50 8.27 2.20
CA GLY A 160 1.60 8.62 0.79
C GLY A 160 0.37 8.24 0.00
N ARG A 161 0.18 8.87 -1.15
CA ARG A 161 -0.82 8.48 -2.16
C ARG A 161 -0.12 7.90 -3.38
N GLN A 162 -0.59 6.77 -3.87
CA GLN A 162 -0.02 6.15 -5.06
C GLN A 162 -0.23 7.03 -6.30
N GLU A 163 -1.34 7.76 -6.36
CA GLU A 163 -1.68 8.66 -7.47
C GLU A 163 -0.74 9.86 -7.57
N SER A 164 -0.19 10.31 -6.46
CA SER A 164 0.74 11.44 -6.35
C SER A 164 2.09 11.06 -5.75
N LEU A 165 2.50 9.79 -5.91
CA LEU A 165 3.67 9.26 -5.21
C LEU A 165 4.94 10.08 -5.45
N ASP A 166 5.19 10.51 -6.70
CA ASP A 166 6.36 11.32 -7.04
C ASP A 166 6.36 12.68 -6.29
N ALA A 167 5.17 13.25 -6.06
CA ALA A 167 5.00 14.48 -5.30
C ALA A 167 5.04 14.25 -3.77
N ASP A 168 4.70 13.06 -3.31
CA ASP A 168 4.66 12.71 -1.88
C ASP A 168 6.03 12.21 -1.35
N LEU A 169 6.90 11.67 -2.23
CA LEU A 169 8.21 11.12 -1.83
C LEU A 169 9.15 12.13 -1.18
N PRO A 170 9.20 13.43 -1.55
CA PRO A 170 9.98 14.42 -0.81
C PRO A 170 9.62 14.48 0.68
N GLY A 171 8.36 14.41 1.03
CA GLY A 171 7.91 14.35 2.44
C GLY A 171 8.38 13.08 3.15
N LEU A 172 8.41 11.94 2.47
CA LEU A 172 8.98 10.71 3.02
C LEU A 172 10.50 10.83 3.19
N ALA A 173 11.21 11.44 2.24
CA ALA A 173 12.64 11.69 2.34
C ALA A 173 12.97 12.53 3.59
N GLU A 174 12.23 13.62 3.81
CA GLU A 174 12.38 14.47 5.02
C GLU A 174 12.15 13.67 6.30
N VAL A 175 11.08 12.88 6.35
CA VAL A 175 10.76 11.99 7.48
C VAL A 175 11.90 11.02 7.75
N LEU A 176 12.55 10.49 6.73
CA LEU A 176 13.64 9.52 6.85
C LEU A 176 15.01 10.20 7.06
N GLY A 177 15.08 11.55 7.09
CA GLY A 177 16.33 12.30 7.25
C GLY A 177 17.21 12.30 5.98
N LEU A 178 16.61 12.15 4.82
CA LEU A 178 17.27 12.11 3.52
C LEU A 178 17.09 13.45 2.78
N ALA A 179 18.09 13.85 1.99
CA ALA A 179 17.96 15.00 1.10
C ALA A 179 16.95 14.71 -0.04
N GLU A 180 16.89 13.45 -0.47
CA GLU A 180 16.03 13.05 -1.58
C GLU A 180 15.76 11.53 -1.52
N LEU A 181 14.60 11.12 -2.02
CA LEU A 181 14.22 9.72 -2.22
C LEU A 181 13.65 9.56 -3.63
N VAL A 182 14.39 8.87 -4.49
CA VAL A 182 14.05 8.71 -5.91
C VAL A 182 13.42 7.34 -6.15
N PRO A 183 12.23 7.28 -6.77
CA PRO A 183 11.65 6.01 -7.18
C PRO A 183 12.52 5.36 -8.29
N PRO A 184 12.46 4.03 -8.46
CA PRO A 184 13.21 3.38 -9.51
C PRO A 184 12.73 3.81 -10.90
N ASP A 185 13.66 4.11 -11.81
CA ASP A 185 13.37 4.52 -13.19
C ASP A 185 12.75 3.40 -14.03
N SER A 186 13.00 2.14 -13.68
CA SER A 186 12.47 0.99 -14.41
C SER A 186 10.98 0.80 -14.18
N PRO A 187 10.14 0.76 -15.23
CA PRO A 187 8.72 0.44 -15.12
C PRO A 187 8.45 -0.90 -14.42
N ASP A 188 9.32 -1.88 -14.61
CA ASP A 188 9.22 -3.19 -13.97
C ASP A 188 9.47 -3.12 -12.47
N LEU A 189 10.46 -2.33 -12.03
CA LEU A 189 10.75 -2.10 -10.61
C LEU A 189 9.75 -1.15 -9.96
N ALA A 190 9.25 -0.16 -10.70
CA ALA A 190 8.18 0.72 -10.26
C ALA A 190 6.81 0.01 -10.22
N HIS A 191 6.71 -1.22 -10.74
CA HIS A 191 5.47 -1.97 -10.89
C HIS A 191 4.34 -1.13 -11.52
N ARG A 192 4.69 -0.26 -12.47
CA ARG A 192 3.71 0.47 -13.28
C ARG A 192 2.98 -0.53 -14.16
N ALA A 193 1.66 -0.41 -14.24
CA ALA A 193 0.90 -1.24 -15.17
C ALA A 193 1.41 -0.98 -16.60
N PRO A 194 1.52 -2.04 -17.45
CA PRO A 194 1.87 -1.86 -18.84
C PRO A 194 0.96 -0.81 -19.47
N ALA A 195 1.53 0.06 -20.31
CA ALA A 195 0.75 1.06 -21.06
C ALA A 195 -0.36 0.35 -21.84
N GLY A 196 -1.63 0.72 -21.60
CA GLY A 196 -2.81 0.07 -22.20
C GLY A 196 -3.37 -1.14 -21.43
N GLY A 197 -2.80 -1.54 -20.28
CA GLY A 197 -3.18 -2.76 -19.55
C GLY A 197 -4.33 -2.63 -18.57
N ASN A 198 -4.72 -1.42 -18.18
CA ASN A 198 -5.85 -1.19 -17.27
C ASN A 198 -6.85 -0.24 -17.96
N GLY A 199 -7.83 -0.81 -18.67
CA GLY A 199 -8.99 -0.04 -19.11
C GLY A 199 -9.64 0.65 -17.92
N SER A 200 -10.05 1.92 -18.09
CA SER A 200 -10.94 2.58 -17.14
C SER A 200 -12.25 1.80 -17.08
N LEU A 201 -12.79 1.59 -15.88
CA LEU A 201 -14.14 1.08 -15.72
C LEU A 201 -15.15 2.09 -16.32
N SER A 202 -16.29 1.59 -16.77
CA SER A 202 -17.45 2.45 -17.02
C SER A 202 -17.94 3.12 -15.74
N GLU A 203 -18.64 4.25 -15.85
CA GLU A 203 -19.21 4.94 -14.69
C GLU A 203 -20.11 4.01 -13.85
N GLU A 204 -20.87 3.13 -14.49
CA GLU A 204 -21.72 2.16 -13.84
C GLU A 204 -20.88 1.13 -13.03
N ALA A 205 -19.87 0.55 -13.66
CA ALA A 205 -18.97 -0.41 -13.01
C ALA A 205 -18.21 0.24 -11.85
N GLU A 206 -17.71 1.47 -12.05
CA GLU A 206 -17.05 2.24 -11.00
C GLU A 206 -17.98 2.49 -9.80
N ALA A 207 -19.25 2.86 -10.05
CA ALA A 207 -20.22 3.07 -8.98
C ALA A 207 -20.49 1.79 -8.17
N HIS A 208 -20.48 0.61 -8.81
CA HIS A 208 -20.63 -0.65 -8.11
C HIS A 208 -19.41 -0.96 -7.23
N ILE A 209 -18.20 -0.74 -7.72
CA ILE A 209 -16.97 -0.94 -6.96
C ILE A 209 -16.87 0.07 -5.81
N ARG A 210 -17.21 1.35 -6.03
CA ARG A 210 -17.28 2.36 -4.96
C ARG A 210 -18.22 1.95 -3.83
N ARG A 211 -19.37 1.38 -4.17
CA ARG A 211 -20.32 0.86 -3.17
C ARG A 211 -19.75 -0.34 -2.42
N TRP A 212 -19.09 -1.26 -3.12
CA TRP A 212 -18.46 -2.44 -2.48
C TRP A 212 -17.40 -2.04 -1.47
N TYR A 213 -16.55 -1.06 -1.83
CA TYR A 213 -15.47 -0.58 -0.99
C TYR A 213 -15.82 0.71 -0.22
N GLN A 214 -17.11 0.97 0.07
CA GLN A 214 -17.50 2.15 0.85
C GLN A 214 -16.70 2.27 2.16
N PRO A 215 -16.46 1.21 2.97
CA PRO A 215 -15.64 1.30 4.17
C PRO A 215 -14.18 1.72 3.89
N ASP A 216 -13.65 1.41 2.72
CA ASP A 216 -12.31 1.82 2.30
C ASP A 216 -12.25 3.34 1.99
N TYR A 217 -13.35 3.93 1.52
CA TYR A 217 -13.44 5.39 1.35
C TYR A 217 -13.53 6.13 2.68
N GLU A 218 -14.19 5.55 3.69
CA GLU A 218 -14.18 6.06 5.06
C GLU A 218 -12.76 6.04 5.64
N PHE A 219 -12.02 4.96 5.42
CA PHE A 219 -10.60 4.88 5.76
C PHE A 219 -9.77 5.97 5.08
N LEU A 220 -9.96 6.20 3.77
CA LEU A 220 -9.23 7.25 3.04
C LEU A 220 -9.54 8.65 3.58
N ALA A 221 -10.79 8.93 3.95
CA ALA A 221 -11.16 10.22 4.55
C ALA A 221 -10.39 10.47 5.86
N LEU A 222 -10.29 9.46 6.73
CA LEU A 222 -9.47 9.53 7.95
C LEU A 222 -7.98 9.72 7.62
N CYS A 223 -7.46 9.03 6.61
CA CYS A 223 -6.08 9.22 6.17
C CYS A 223 -5.81 10.65 5.70
N GLU A 224 -6.74 11.31 5.00
CA GLU A 224 -6.58 12.71 4.60
C GLU A 224 -6.52 13.66 5.80
N GLU A 225 -7.38 13.45 6.80
CA GLU A 225 -7.31 14.24 8.04
C GLU A 225 -5.96 14.04 8.76
N LEU A 226 -5.47 12.80 8.82
CA LEU A 226 -4.17 12.50 9.43
C LEU A 226 -3.01 13.11 8.63
N ARG A 227 -3.05 13.06 7.30
CA ARG A 227 -2.07 13.72 6.42
C ARG A 227 -2.00 15.23 6.70
N ALA A 228 -3.14 15.89 6.77
CA ALA A 228 -3.20 17.32 7.07
C ALA A 228 -2.56 17.64 8.44
N ARG A 229 -2.80 16.81 9.46
CA ARG A 229 -2.17 16.97 10.78
C ARG A 229 -0.66 16.76 10.73
N LEU A 230 -0.17 15.76 10.01
CA LEU A 230 1.26 15.50 9.82
C LEU A 230 1.95 16.68 9.13
N GLN A 231 1.37 17.24 8.07
CA GLN A 231 1.88 18.41 7.37
C GLN A 231 1.92 19.65 8.27
N ALA A 232 0.88 19.89 9.06
CA ALA A 232 0.85 21.01 10.01
C ALA A 232 1.93 20.87 11.10
N ARG A 233 2.18 19.65 11.61
CA ARG A 233 3.27 19.38 12.56
C ARG A 233 4.64 19.68 11.95
N ALA A 234 4.90 19.25 10.71
CA ALA A 234 6.16 19.50 10.00
C ALA A 234 6.39 21.01 9.78
N ALA A 235 5.37 21.74 9.32
CA ALA A 235 5.46 23.20 9.13
C ALA A 235 5.73 23.97 10.44
N GLY A 236 5.10 23.54 11.54
CA GLY A 236 5.32 24.13 12.87
C GLY A 236 6.73 23.89 13.42
N ALA A 237 7.28 22.71 13.20
CA ALA A 237 8.65 22.38 13.61
C ALA A 237 9.71 23.21 12.84
N GLY A 238 9.49 23.49 11.54
CA GLY A 238 10.38 24.31 10.71
C GLY A 238 10.38 25.79 11.10
N ALA A 239 9.27 26.32 11.60
CA ALA A 239 9.15 27.73 12.01
C ALA A 239 9.88 28.05 13.34
N GLY A 240 10.19 27.03 14.16
CA GLY A 240 10.88 27.20 15.45
C GLY A 240 12.39 27.30 15.38
N VAL A 241 13.03 26.97 14.25
CA VAL A 241 14.51 26.89 14.11
C VAL A 241 15.14 28.18 13.57
N THR A 242 14.34 29.19 13.18
CA THR A 242 14.85 30.45 12.59
C THR A 242 14.87 31.61 13.57
N ARG A 243 15.05 31.38 14.87
CA ARG A 243 15.28 32.45 15.86
C ARG A 243 16.48 32.07 16.72
N ASP A 244 17.68 32.38 16.21
CA ASP A 244 18.80 32.94 16.98
C ASP A 244 19.89 33.44 16.03
#